data_29158c4e5b7137f23b72477a55e1fe96
#
_entry.id   29158c4e5b7137f23b72477a55e1fe96
#
_cell.length_a   1.000
_cell.length_b   1.000
_cell.length_c   1.000
_cell.angle_alpha   90.00
_cell.angle_beta   90.00
_cell.angle_gamma   90.00
#
_symmetry.space_group_name_H-M   'P 1'
#
loop_
_entity.id
_entity.type
_entity.pdbx_description
1 polymer ?
#
loop_
_entity_poly.entity_id
_entity_poly.type
_entity_poly.pdbx_seq_one_letter_code
_entity_poly.pdbx_strand_id
1 'polypeptide(L)'
;MQIGEEGRYYLFYCLHRSLTVSVAVCDEPAGEYQFYGHIRYVDGILYGQKQGDVFNFDPGVLKDDDGRIYLYTGLSYLKDAPMRKYLAGMFQIDGSYCVELDKDMLTLKSDPVLAVPGKVLSEGTDFEGHRFLRQAACGILMGGII
;
A
#
# COMPACT_ATOMS: atom_id res chain seq x y z
N MET A 1 10.10 5.79 0.35
CA MET A 1 10.40 7.16 0.83
C MET A 1 10.00 8.16 -0.26
N GLN A 2 9.38 9.25 0.07
CA GLN A 2 8.92 10.24 -0.90
C GLN A 2 9.38 11.64 -0.47
N ILE A 3 9.85 12.45 -1.40
CA ILE A 3 10.17 13.87 -1.17
C ILE A 3 8.90 14.68 -1.37
N GLY A 4 8.44 15.37 -0.33
CA GLY A 4 7.32 16.30 -0.42
C GLY A 4 7.69 17.62 -1.09
N GLU A 5 6.69 18.46 -1.39
CA GLU A 5 6.88 19.75 -2.07
C GLU A 5 7.74 20.76 -1.26
N GLU A 6 7.90 20.55 0.04
CA GLU A 6 8.68 21.40 0.96
C GLU A 6 10.06 20.83 1.34
N GLY A 7 10.58 19.87 0.56
CA GLY A 7 11.87 19.22 0.86
C GLY A 7 11.82 18.23 2.02
N ARG A 8 10.64 17.84 2.49
CA ARG A 8 10.45 16.83 3.52
C ARG A 8 10.36 15.43 2.94
N TYR A 9 10.77 14.45 3.72
CA TYR A 9 10.76 13.02 3.39
C TYR A 9 9.63 12.33 4.15
N TYR A 10 8.84 11.52 3.46
CA TYR A 10 7.71 10.79 4.03
C TYR A 10 7.98 9.30 3.98
N LEU A 11 7.82 8.63 5.11
CA LEU A 11 7.92 7.18 5.25
C LEU A 11 6.53 6.61 5.50
N PHE A 12 6.08 5.75 4.59
CA PHE A 12 4.81 5.03 4.71
C PHE A 12 5.07 3.63 5.24
N TYR A 13 4.32 3.21 6.26
CA TYR A 13 4.54 1.93 6.91
C TYR A 13 3.26 1.37 7.53
N CYS A 14 3.21 0.05 7.70
CA CYS A 14 2.19 -0.65 8.47
C CYS A 14 2.81 -1.23 9.74
N LEU A 15 2.15 -1.02 10.88
CA LEU A 15 2.53 -1.68 12.12
C LEU A 15 1.88 -3.06 12.20
N HIS A 16 2.57 -3.98 12.85
CA HIS A 16 2.04 -5.31 13.10
C HIS A 16 0.67 -5.23 13.82
N ARG A 17 -0.32 -5.93 13.29
CA ARG A 17 -1.73 -5.92 13.74
C ARG A 17 -2.49 -4.59 13.53
N SER A 18 -1.87 -3.58 12.96
CA SER A 18 -2.59 -2.40 12.47
C SER A 18 -2.91 -2.62 10.99
N LEU A 19 -4.17 -2.53 10.64
CA LEU A 19 -4.61 -2.60 9.24
C LEU A 19 -4.56 -1.22 8.57
N THR A 20 -3.96 -0.25 9.23
CA THR A 20 -3.83 1.12 8.76
C THR A 20 -2.43 1.39 8.26
N VAL A 21 -2.33 2.18 7.20
CA VAL A 21 -1.06 2.75 6.77
C VAL A 21 -0.78 4.00 7.58
N SER A 22 0.38 4.03 8.21
CA SER A 22 0.89 5.18 8.97
C SER A 22 1.94 5.93 8.15
N VAL A 23 2.06 7.22 8.41
CA VAL A 23 3.04 8.09 7.77
C VAL A 23 3.89 8.77 8.83
N ALA A 24 5.18 8.78 8.63
CA ALA A 24 6.14 9.57 9.39
C ALA A 24 6.88 10.53 8.47
N VAL A 25 7.34 11.65 9.01
CA VAL A 25 7.99 12.73 8.26
C VAL A 25 9.34 13.10 8.88
N CYS A 26 10.29 13.46 8.03
CA CYS A 26 11.59 13.98 8.43
C CYS A 26 12.07 15.03 7.44
N ASP A 27 12.89 15.97 7.88
CA ASP A 27 13.53 16.98 7.02
C ASP A 27 14.80 16.45 6.34
N GLU A 28 15.30 15.29 6.78
CA GLU A 28 16.48 14.61 6.22
C GLU A 28 16.17 13.14 5.90
N PRO A 29 16.68 12.59 4.78
CA PRO A 29 16.33 11.21 4.36
C PRO A 29 16.79 10.14 5.35
N ALA A 30 17.86 10.39 6.08
CA ALA A 30 18.43 9.49 7.09
C ALA A 30 18.27 10.02 8.53
N GLY A 31 17.34 10.97 8.74
CA GLY A 31 17.08 11.57 10.03
C GLY A 31 16.10 10.77 10.90
N GLU A 32 15.73 11.35 12.01
CA GLU A 32 14.74 10.79 12.93
C GLU A 32 13.33 11.15 12.46
N TYR A 33 12.58 10.17 11.99
CA TYR A 33 11.22 10.34 11.50
C TYR A 33 10.23 10.51 12.65
N GLN A 34 9.44 11.55 12.59
CA GLN A 34 8.35 11.83 13.52
C GLN A 34 7.01 11.36 12.95
N PHE A 35 6.16 10.80 13.80
CA PHE A 35 4.81 10.41 13.40
C PHE A 35 4.05 11.61 12.86
N TYR A 36 3.48 11.47 11.65
CA TYR A 36 2.76 12.53 10.96
C TYR A 36 1.24 12.29 10.95
N GLY A 37 0.81 11.06 10.71
CA GLY A 37 -0.60 10.70 10.72
C GLY A 37 -0.88 9.31 10.15
N HIS A 38 -2.17 9.00 10.02
CA HIS A 38 -2.66 7.79 9.36
C HIS A 38 -3.35 8.15 8.06
N ILE A 39 -3.24 7.26 7.07
CA ILE A 39 -4.02 7.38 5.82
C ILE A 39 -5.51 7.22 6.14
N ARG A 40 -6.32 8.11 5.58
CA ARG A 40 -7.75 8.20 5.84
C ARG A 40 -8.55 8.59 4.61
N TYR A 41 -9.82 8.24 4.63
CA TYR A 41 -10.81 8.78 3.69
C TYR A 41 -11.14 10.25 4.01
N VAL A 42 -11.82 10.91 3.07
CA VAL A 42 -12.29 12.30 3.24
C VAL A 42 -13.22 12.46 4.44
N ASP A 43 -13.97 11.40 4.80
CA ASP A 43 -14.85 11.37 5.98
C ASP A 43 -14.10 11.17 7.31
N GLY A 44 -12.77 11.02 7.27
CA GLY A 44 -11.92 10.84 8.44
C GLY A 44 -11.77 9.39 8.92
N ILE A 45 -12.49 8.43 8.33
CA ILE A 45 -12.32 7.01 8.65
C ILE A 45 -10.96 6.55 8.12
N LEU A 46 -10.22 5.78 8.91
CA LEU A 46 -8.91 5.30 8.52
C LEU A 46 -9.01 4.28 7.39
N TYR A 47 -8.08 4.37 6.43
CA TYR A 47 -7.98 3.41 5.33
C TYR A 47 -7.64 2.02 5.85
N GLY A 48 -8.46 1.04 5.50
CA GLY A 48 -8.39 -0.32 6.04
C GLY A 48 -9.37 -0.59 7.19
N GLN A 49 -10.22 0.36 7.58
CA GLN A 49 -11.19 0.19 8.67
C GLN A 49 -12.66 0.19 8.25
N LYS A 50 -12.96 0.52 6.99
CA LYS A 50 -14.31 0.34 6.47
C LYS A 50 -14.61 -1.14 6.23
N GLN A 51 -15.86 -1.51 6.36
CA GLN A 51 -16.28 -2.87 5.99
C GLN A 51 -16.02 -3.11 4.49
N GLY A 52 -15.36 -4.20 4.16
CA GLY A 52 -14.97 -4.53 2.78
C GLY A 52 -13.81 -3.69 2.25
N ASP A 53 -13.07 -3.03 3.11
CA ASP A 53 -11.90 -2.23 2.74
C ASP A 53 -10.72 -3.10 2.29
N VAL A 54 -9.69 -2.49 1.75
CA VAL A 54 -8.44 -3.18 1.39
C VAL A 54 -7.70 -3.62 2.66
N PHE A 55 -7.19 -4.85 2.63
CA PHE A 55 -6.24 -5.30 3.65
C PHE A 55 -4.88 -4.64 3.38
N ASN A 56 -4.58 -3.61 4.14
CA ASN A 56 -3.36 -2.83 3.95
C ASN A 56 -2.12 -3.59 4.42
N PHE A 57 -1.18 -3.78 3.50
CA PHE A 57 0.10 -4.42 3.77
C PHE A 57 1.16 -3.88 2.79
N ASP A 58 2.40 -3.76 3.26
CA ASP A 58 3.57 -3.31 2.47
C ASP A 58 3.28 -2.09 1.59
N PRO A 59 3.03 -0.91 2.18
CA PRO A 59 2.73 0.29 1.43
C PRO A 59 3.92 0.78 0.61
N GLY A 60 3.67 1.13 -0.65
CA GLY A 60 4.62 1.78 -1.54
C GLY A 60 4.01 3.04 -2.13
N VAL A 61 4.80 4.08 -2.31
CA VAL A 61 4.33 5.38 -2.83
C VAL A 61 5.09 5.79 -4.07
N LEU A 62 4.35 6.24 -5.06
CA LEU A 62 4.85 6.83 -6.29
C LEU A 62 4.38 8.28 -6.38
N LYS A 63 5.29 9.20 -6.63
CA LYS A 63 4.97 10.54 -7.12
C LYS A 63 5.21 10.55 -8.62
N ASP A 64 4.17 10.84 -9.39
CA ASP A 64 4.22 10.93 -10.84
C ASP A 64 4.81 12.27 -11.29
N ASP A 65 5.22 12.36 -12.55
CA ASP A 65 5.80 13.58 -13.14
C ASP A 65 4.83 14.76 -13.17
N ASP A 66 3.53 14.48 -13.17
CA ASP A 66 2.47 15.48 -13.07
C ASP A 66 2.18 15.96 -11.61
N GLY A 67 2.92 15.43 -10.64
CA GLY A 67 2.81 15.76 -9.22
C GLY A 67 1.72 15.01 -8.47
N ARG A 68 1.00 14.07 -9.13
CA ARG A 68 0.06 13.18 -8.43
C ARG A 68 0.80 12.15 -7.60
N ILE A 69 0.19 11.78 -6.49
CA ILE A 69 0.78 10.86 -5.51
C ILE A 69 -0.11 9.63 -5.42
N TYR A 70 0.48 8.46 -5.62
CA TYR A 70 -0.21 7.19 -5.60
C TYR A 70 0.32 6.31 -4.48
N LEU A 71 -0.59 5.78 -3.66
CA LEU A 71 -0.29 4.77 -2.67
C LEU A 71 -0.71 3.41 -3.20
N TYR A 72 0.22 2.48 -3.19
CA TYR A 72 -0.01 1.07 -3.48
C TYR A 72 0.07 0.28 -2.17
N THR A 73 -0.92 -0.56 -1.93
CA THR A 73 -0.94 -1.42 -0.76
C THR A 73 -1.84 -2.62 -1.04
N GLY A 74 -1.70 -3.67 -0.28
CA GLY A 74 -2.57 -4.82 -0.42
C GLY A 74 -1.86 -6.14 -0.19
N LEU A 75 -2.64 -7.19 -0.21
CA LEU A 75 -2.18 -8.55 0.00
C LEU A 75 -2.97 -9.52 -0.86
N SER A 76 -2.30 -10.53 -1.38
CA SER A 76 -2.96 -11.67 -2.01
C SER A 76 -2.53 -12.96 -1.34
N TYR A 77 -3.51 -13.76 -0.93
CA TYR A 77 -3.28 -15.12 -0.45
C TYR A 77 -3.51 -16.14 -1.55
N LEU A 78 -2.82 -17.27 -1.49
CA LEU A 78 -3.11 -18.43 -2.34
C LEU A 78 -4.57 -18.86 -2.15
N LYS A 79 -5.20 -19.33 -3.24
CA LYS A 79 -6.63 -19.73 -3.26
C LYS A 79 -7.04 -20.64 -2.12
N ASP A 80 -6.16 -21.58 -1.76
CA ASP A 80 -6.43 -22.64 -0.78
C ASP A 80 -5.93 -22.29 0.64
N ALA A 81 -5.36 -21.10 0.85
CA ALA A 81 -4.91 -20.69 2.16
C ALA A 81 -6.10 -20.51 3.11
N PRO A 82 -6.11 -21.18 4.29
CA PRO A 82 -7.21 -21.04 5.26
C PRO A 82 -7.48 -19.60 5.66
N MET A 83 -6.42 -18.79 5.78
CA MET A 83 -6.50 -17.36 6.11
C MET A 83 -7.27 -16.56 5.06
N ARG A 84 -7.21 -16.96 3.77
CA ARG A 84 -7.96 -16.30 2.70
C ARG A 84 -9.46 -16.34 2.94
N LYS A 85 -10.00 -17.50 3.35
CA LYS A 85 -11.45 -17.66 3.61
C LYS A 85 -11.91 -16.76 4.75
N TYR A 86 -11.08 -16.63 5.76
CA TYR A 86 -11.37 -15.78 6.91
C TYR A 86 -11.34 -14.28 6.54
N LEU A 87 -10.30 -13.84 5.85
CA LEU A 87 -10.11 -12.42 5.51
C LEU A 87 -10.99 -11.95 4.36
N ALA A 88 -11.30 -12.79 3.38
CA ALA A 88 -12.14 -12.41 2.23
C ALA A 88 -13.57 -11.98 2.60
N GLY A 89 -14.07 -12.38 3.77
CA GLY A 89 -15.35 -11.92 4.30
C GLY A 89 -15.30 -10.52 4.90
N MET A 90 -14.12 -10.01 5.19
CA MET A 90 -13.92 -8.73 5.87
C MET A 90 -13.19 -7.70 5.02
N PHE A 91 -12.28 -8.14 4.14
CA PHE A 91 -11.38 -7.28 3.38
C PHE A 91 -11.25 -7.71 1.92
N GLN A 92 -10.84 -6.75 1.09
CA GLN A 92 -10.36 -7.02 -0.25
C GLN A 92 -8.92 -7.52 -0.16
N ILE A 93 -8.68 -8.74 -0.64
CA ILE A 93 -7.39 -9.44 -0.58
C ILE A 93 -7.01 -10.06 -1.94
N ASP A 94 -7.46 -9.43 -3.02
CA ASP A 94 -7.30 -9.96 -4.37
C ASP A 94 -6.01 -9.56 -5.06
N GLY A 95 -5.20 -8.74 -4.42
CA GLY A 95 -3.92 -8.27 -4.96
C GLY A 95 -3.46 -6.96 -4.37
N SER A 96 -2.68 -6.20 -5.14
CA SER A 96 -2.26 -4.84 -4.81
C SER A 96 -3.27 -3.83 -5.36
N TYR A 97 -3.66 -2.90 -4.50
CA TYR A 97 -4.58 -1.81 -4.82
C TYR A 97 -3.84 -0.49 -4.88
N CYS A 98 -4.30 0.39 -5.75
CA CYS A 98 -3.79 1.74 -5.94
C CYS A 98 -4.85 2.76 -5.54
N VAL A 99 -4.45 3.79 -4.82
CA VAL A 99 -5.26 4.98 -4.51
C VAL A 99 -4.46 6.25 -4.76
N GLU A 100 -5.11 7.31 -5.21
CA GLU A 100 -4.49 8.64 -5.26
C GLU A 100 -4.58 9.31 -3.88
N LEU A 101 -3.47 9.88 -3.43
CA LEU A 101 -3.40 10.69 -2.20
C LEU A 101 -3.52 12.18 -2.53
N ASP A 102 -4.07 12.93 -1.59
CA ASP A 102 -3.98 14.38 -1.62
C ASP A 102 -2.58 14.87 -1.22
N LYS A 103 -2.29 16.15 -1.46
CA LYS A 103 -1.00 16.80 -1.15
C LYS A 103 -0.64 16.76 0.32
N ASP A 104 -1.60 16.53 1.21
CA ASP A 104 -1.36 16.34 2.64
C ASP A 104 -0.69 15.00 2.98
N MET A 105 -0.49 14.10 2.00
CA MET A 105 0.07 12.75 2.16
C MET A 105 -0.76 11.81 3.03
N LEU A 106 -1.97 12.19 3.43
CA LEU A 106 -2.80 11.44 4.37
C LEU A 106 -4.21 11.14 3.84
N THR A 107 -4.77 12.03 3.03
CA THR A 107 -6.17 11.92 2.60
C THR A 107 -6.29 11.25 1.24
N LEU A 108 -7.17 10.25 1.14
CA LEU A 108 -7.48 9.59 -0.13
C LEU A 108 -8.31 10.51 -1.03
N LYS A 109 -7.88 10.66 -2.29
CA LYS A 109 -8.61 11.37 -3.35
C LYS A 109 -9.42 10.47 -4.26
N SER A 110 -9.11 9.18 -4.28
CA SER A 110 -9.80 8.20 -5.11
C SER A 110 -10.20 6.99 -4.32
N ASP A 111 -11.16 6.23 -4.83
CA ASP A 111 -11.45 4.89 -4.32
C ASP A 111 -10.32 3.92 -4.69
N PRO A 112 -10.13 2.84 -3.90
CA PRO A 112 -9.15 1.81 -4.21
C PRO A 112 -9.46 1.09 -5.53
N VAL A 113 -8.45 0.98 -6.38
CA VAL A 113 -8.53 0.25 -7.65
C VAL A 113 -7.55 -0.92 -7.62
N LEU A 114 -8.00 -2.11 -7.99
CA LEU A 114 -7.12 -3.29 -8.10
C LEU A 114 -6.11 -3.07 -9.23
N ALA A 115 -4.86 -2.76 -8.86
CA ALA A 115 -3.79 -2.46 -9.79
C ALA A 115 -3.09 -3.74 -10.29
N VAL A 116 -2.82 -4.68 -9.37
CA VAL A 116 -2.17 -5.97 -9.70
C VAL A 116 -3.00 -7.10 -9.10
N PRO A 117 -3.79 -7.82 -9.91
CA PRO A 117 -4.58 -8.94 -9.43
C PRO A 117 -3.72 -10.14 -9.05
N GLY A 118 -3.94 -10.70 -7.87
CA GLY A 118 -3.21 -11.85 -7.36
C GLY A 118 -3.42 -13.15 -8.14
N LYS A 119 -4.46 -13.23 -8.96
CA LYS A 119 -4.73 -14.37 -9.85
C LYS A 119 -3.66 -14.55 -10.93
N VAL A 120 -3.08 -13.47 -11.40
CA VAL A 120 -1.98 -13.51 -12.38
C VAL A 120 -0.76 -14.21 -11.79
N LEU A 121 -0.64 -14.19 -10.47
CA LEU A 121 0.47 -14.80 -9.73
C LEU A 121 0.24 -16.29 -9.46
N SER A 122 -0.99 -16.80 -9.58
CA SER A 122 -1.35 -18.19 -9.27
C SER A 122 -1.52 -19.08 -10.50
N GLU A 123 -1.69 -18.52 -11.69
CA GLU A 123 -1.95 -19.26 -12.93
C GLU A 123 -0.67 -19.56 -13.74
N GLY A 124 0.42 -18.99 -13.36
CA GLY A 124 1.70 -19.14 -14.05
C GLY A 124 2.67 -20.02 -13.30
N THR A 125 2.83 -21.25 -13.75
CA THR A 125 4.09 -22.01 -13.80
C THR A 125 5.01 -21.86 -12.58
N ASP A 126 5.52 -22.99 -12.14
CA ASP A 126 6.65 -23.21 -11.25
C ASP A 126 6.82 -22.28 -10.02
N PHE A 127 7.25 -22.91 -8.98
CA PHE A 127 7.44 -22.36 -7.66
C PHE A 127 8.37 -21.13 -7.60
N GLU A 128 9.30 -21.00 -8.51
CA GLU A 128 10.25 -19.89 -8.56
C GLU A 128 9.59 -18.62 -9.11
N GLY A 129 8.72 -18.73 -10.10
CA GLY A 129 7.93 -17.61 -10.60
C GLY A 129 6.98 -17.04 -9.54
N HIS A 130 6.35 -17.90 -8.75
CA HIS A 130 5.49 -17.47 -7.64
C HIS A 130 6.26 -16.71 -6.55
N ARG A 131 7.47 -17.13 -6.26
CA ARG A 131 8.30 -16.48 -5.24
C ARG A 131 8.82 -15.13 -5.71
N PHE A 132 9.20 -15.06 -6.96
CA PHE A 132 9.68 -13.82 -7.59
C PHE A 132 8.56 -12.78 -7.70
N LEU A 133 7.37 -13.18 -8.09
CA LEU A 133 6.22 -12.30 -8.23
C LEU A 133 5.64 -11.85 -6.87
N ARG A 134 5.72 -12.67 -5.82
CA ARG A 134 5.45 -12.22 -4.45
C ARG A 134 6.43 -11.14 -4.01
N GLN A 135 7.71 -11.34 -4.29
CA GLN A 135 8.73 -10.33 -4.03
C GLN A 135 8.60 -9.13 -4.98
N ALA A 136 8.15 -9.34 -6.22
CA ALA A 136 7.96 -8.26 -7.16
C ALA A 136 6.68 -7.43 -6.88
N ALA A 137 5.60 -8.03 -6.40
CA ALA A 137 4.45 -7.24 -5.94
C ALA A 137 4.82 -6.33 -4.75
N CYS A 138 5.68 -6.83 -3.85
CA CYS A 138 6.31 -6.02 -2.80
C CYS A 138 7.47 -5.18 -3.33
N GLY A 139 8.29 -5.69 -4.21
CA GLY A 139 9.55 -5.11 -4.66
C GLY A 139 9.44 -4.16 -5.85
N ILE A 140 8.47 -4.32 -6.72
CA ILE A 140 8.18 -3.33 -7.80
C ILE A 140 7.69 -2.02 -7.19
N LEU A 141 6.96 -2.11 -6.07
CA LEU A 141 6.50 -0.94 -5.34
C LEU A 141 7.61 -0.30 -4.50
N MET A 142 8.65 -1.06 -4.18
CA MET A 142 9.80 -0.57 -3.40
C MET A 142 11.04 -0.24 -4.23
N GLY A 143 11.20 -0.83 -5.42
CA GLY A 143 12.39 -0.71 -6.27
C GLY A 143 12.22 0.16 -7.52
N GLY A 144 11.04 0.66 -7.79
CA GLY A 144 10.73 1.51 -8.94
C GLY A 144 11.02 2.99 -8.76
N ILE A 145 11.72 3.35 -7.68
CA ILE A 145 12.13 4.74 -7.43
C ILE A 145 13.65 4.77 -7.42
N ILE A 146 14.21 4.84 -8.59
CA ILE A 146 15.56 5.36 -8.81
C ILE A 146 15.41 6.62 -9.63
#